data_a85d670641760d9137ecb391e203f49d
#
_entry.id   a85d670641760d9137ecb391e203f49d
#
_cell.length_a   1.000
_cell.length_b   1.000
_cell.length_c   1.000
_cell.angle_alpha   90.00
_cell.angle_beta   90.00
_cell.angle_gamma   90.00
#
_symmetry.space_group_name_H-M   'P 1'
#
loop_
_entity.id
_entity.type
_entity.pdbx_description
1 polymer ?
#
loop_
_entity_poly.entity_id
_entity_poly.type
_entity_poly.pdbx_seq_one_letter_code
_entity_poly.pdbx_strand_id
1 'polypeptide(L)'
;LQIVSVDSVHLSEDSFFLLPNEKKSLNIVFDATNLDAGIYVGSMIVAGSAEQEIIPLIFEVESEDVFFDANIDIPPVYTEIEQGTKLAYQIKIFDLTSGGGLQEGIGTQTVDVDYRVSSLDGEILITQQEQLVVDKQSQVTNTVTFPADVEVGTYVLSAVVKYKNSAAVSSQTFQIKQKSSQQQTDFFD
;
A
#
# COMPACT_ATOMS: atom_id res chain seq x y z
N LEU A 1 -3.92 -15.68 -17.56
CA LEU A 1 -3.39 -14.68 -16.63
C LEU A 1 -3.58 -13.28 -17.19
N GLN A 2 -3.84 -12.33 -16.34
CA GLN A 2 -3.99 -10.93 -16.72
C GLN A 2 -3.36 -10.05 -15.63
N ILE A 3 -2.62 -9.02 -16.05
CA ILE A 3 -2.15 -7.94 -15.16
C ILE A 3 -3.10 -6.75 -15.33
N VAL A 4 -3.44 -6.11 -14.22
CA VAL A 4 -4.31 -4.93 -14.18
C VAL A 4 -3.54 -3.78 -13.53
N SER A 5 -3.59 -2.62 -14.17
CA SER A 5 -3.08 -1.32 -13.67
C SER A 5 -1.57 -1.16 -13.49
N VAL A 6 -0.73 -2.13 -13.95
CA VAL A 6 0.73 -1.98 -13.89
C VAL A 6 1.34 -2.35 -15.24
N ASP A 7 1.51 -1.36 -16.10
CA ASP A 7 2.03 -1.54 -17.48
C ASP A 7 3.48 -2.01 -17.54
N SER A 8 4.26 -1.77 -16.47
CA SER A 8 5.66 -2.17 -16.36
C SER A 8 5.87 -3.61 -15.92
N VAL A 9 4.80 -4.41 -15.80
CA VAL A 9 4.89 -5.82 -15.37
C VAL A 9 4.73 -6.75 -16.56
N HIS A 10 5.68 -7.67 -16.68
CA HIS A 10 5.69 -8.70 -17.72
C HIS A 10 5.66 -10.08 -17.09
N LEU A 11 4.78 -10.93 -17.61
CA LEU A 11 4.71 -12.35 -17.24
C LEU A 11 5.53 -13.18 -18.22
N SER A 12 6.18 -14.24 -17.73
CA SER A 12 6.87 -15.20 -18.61
C SER A 12 5.90 -15.96 -19.52
N GLU A 13 4.69 -16.17 -19.07
CA GLU A 13 3.59 -16.82 -19.79
C GLU A 13 2.25 -16.25 -19.33
N ASP A 14 1.30 -16.10 -20.25
CA ASP A 14 -0.06 -15.63 -19.97
C ASP A 14 -1.09 -16.77 -19.87
N SER A 15 -0.73 -17.98 -20.34
CA SER A 15 -1.59 -19.15 -20.31
C SER A 15 -0.77 -20.43 -20.18
N PHE A 16 -1.28 -21.40 -19.46
CA PHE A 16 -0.64 -22.70 -19.25
C PHE A 16 -1.66 -23.79 -18.89
N PHE A 17 -1.24 -25.02 -19.03
CA PHE A 17 -1.98 -26.20 -18.60
C PHE A 17 -1.36 -26.78 -17.33
N LEU A 18 -2.18 -27.21 -16.38
CA LEU A 18 -1.77 -27.96 -15.18
C LEU A 18 -2.54 -29.27 -15.10
N LEU A 19 -1.83 -30.37 -14.88
CA LEU A 19 -2.42 -31.63 -14.49
C LEU A 19 -2.76 -31.62 -12.99
N PRO A 20 -3.64 -32.50 -12.52
CA PRO A 20 -3.93 -32.63 -11.09
C PRO A 20 -2.64 -32.84 -10.27
N ASN A 21 -2.47 -31.99 -9.22
CA ASN A 21 -1.28 -31.95 -8.34
C ASN A 21 0.01 -31.43 -8.98
N GLU A 22 -0.03 -30.94 -10.20
CA GLU A 22 1.12 -30.28 -10.81
C GLU A 22 1.30 -28.86 -10.25
N LYS A 23 2.57 -28.41 -10.14
CA LYS A 23 2.94 -27.07 -9.73
C LYS A 23 3.72 -26.41 -10.86
N LYS A 24 3.44 -25.15 -11.11
CA LYS A 24 4.18 -24.34 -12.08
C LYS A 24 4.68 -23.05 -11.43
N SER A 25 5.93 -22.71 -11.71
CA SER A 25 6.50 -21.41 -11.32
C SER A 25 6.39 -20.46 -12.49
N LEU A 26 5.96 -19.24 -12.24
CA LEU A 26 5.91 -18.15 -13.21
C LEU A 26 6.91 -17.07 -12.80
N ASN A 27 7.60 -16.50 -13.78
CA ASN A 27 8.43 -15.33 -13.55
C ASN A 27 7.62 -14.08 -13.84
N ILE A 28 7.65 -13.15 -12.87
CA ILE A 28 7.08 -11.81 -12.99
C ILE A 28 8.26 -10.86 -13.03
N VAL A 29 8.35 -10.04 -14.07
CA VAL A 29 9.38 -9.01 -14.22
C VAL A 29 8.70 -7.65 -14.11
N PHE A 30 9.18 -6.84 -13.20
CA PHE A 30 8.78 -5.45 -13.04
C PHE A 30 9.93 -4.55 -13.53
N ASP A 31 9.67 -3.72 -14.54
CA ASP A 31 10.63 -2.77 -15.09
C ASP A 31 10.39 -1.38 -14.50
N ALA A 32 11.25 -0.97 -13.57
CA ALA A 32 11.20 0.32 -12.92
C ALA A 32 12.09 1.41 -13.58
N THR A 33 12.72 1.12 -14.71
CA THR A 33 13.79 1.96 -15.28
C THR A 33 13.39 3.41 -15.55
N ASN A 34 12.11 3.65 -15.85
CA ASN A 34 11.58 4.99 -16.16
C ASN A 34 10.44 5.42 -15.23
N LEU A 35 10.35 4.80 -14.06
CA LEU A 35 9.31 5.14 -13.09
C LEU A 35 9.84 6.14 -12.06
N ASP A 36 9.00 7.09 -11.71
CA ASP A 36 9.26 7.98 -10.58
C ASP A 36 9.18 7.20 -9.25
N ALA A 37 9.84 7.72 -8.21
CA ALA A 37 9.69 7.17 -6.87
C ALA A 37 8.23 7.25 -6.42
N GLY A 38 7.69 6.12 -5.97
CA GLY A 38 6.28 6.00 -5.63
C GLY A 38 5.84 4.56 -5.43
N ILE A 39 4.54 4.39 -5.28
CA ILE A 39 3.92 3.08 -5.06
C ILE A 39 2.98 2.77 -6.22
N TYR A 40 3.23 1.64 -6.87
CA TYR A 40 2.50 1.16 -8.02
C TYR A 40 1.66 -0.03 -7.60
N VAL A 41 0.34 0.13 -7.69
CA VAL A 41 -0.63 -0.86 -7.23
C VAL A 41 -1.35 -1.46 -8.44
N GLY A 42 -1.47 -2.76 -8.44
CA GLY A 42 -2.21 -3.50 -9.44
C GLY A 42 -2.55 -4.90 -8.94
N SER A 43 -3.02 -5.74 -9.84
CA SER A 43 -3.33 -7.13 -9.52
C SER A 43 -3.00 -8.07 -10.67
N MET A 44 -2.68 -9.30 -10.32
CA MET A 44 -2.62 -10.42 -11.25
C MET A 44 -3.85 -11.30 -11.07
N ILE A 45 -4.59 -11.51 -12.15
CA ILE A 45 -5.77 -12.37 -12.16
C ILE A 45 -5.37 -13.74 -12.68
N VAL A 46 -5.52 -14.77 -11.86
CA VAL A 46 -5.35 -16.18 -12.24
C VAL A 46 -6.72 -16.79 -12.42
N ALA A 47 -7.12 -17.04 -13.66
CA ALA A 47 -8.42 -17.62 -13.99
C ALA A 47 -8.27 -19.06 -14.44
N GLY A 48 -8.99 -19.97 -13.79
CA GLY A 48 -9.20 -21.36 -14.18
C GLY A 48 -10.58 -21.60 -14.77
N SER A 49 -10.91 -22.86 -15.02
CA SER A 49 -12.24 -23.23 -15.57
C SER A 49 -13.40 -23.02 -14.60
N ALA A 50 -13.16 -23.02 -13.30
CA ALA A 50 -14.18 -22.94 -12.25
C ALA A 50 -13.91 -21.86 -11.20
N GLU A 51 -12.68 -21.40 -11.07
CA GLU A 51 -12.26 -20.46 -10.02
C GLU A 51 -11.38 -19.35 -10.60
N GLN A 52 -11.44 -18.21 -9.95
CA GLN A 52 -10.58 -17.06 -10.23
C GLN A 52 -9.95 -16.60 -8.91
N GLU A 53 -8.66 -16.32 -8.94
CA GLU A 53 -7.91 -15.75 -7.83
C GLU A 53 -7.31 -14.41 -8.24
N ILE A 54 -7.36 -13.44 -7.35
CA ILE A 54 -6.77 -12.12 -7.54
C ILE A 54 -5.59 -12.01 -6.57
N ILE A 55 -4.41 -11.80 -7.13
CA ILE A 55 -3.16 -11.65 -6.38
C ILE A 55 -2.76 -10.18 -6.43
N PRO A 56 -2.70 -9.47 -5.29
CA PRO A 56 -2.22 -8.10 -5.23
C PRO A 56 -0.78 -7.99 -5.74
N LEU A 57 -0.51 -6.97 -6.54
CA LEU A 57 0.84 -6.58 -6.96
C LEU A 57 1.09 -5.17 -6.43
N ILE A 58 2.09 -5.04 -5.56
CA ILE A 58 2.48 -3.77 -4.98
C ILE A 58 3.97 -3.63 -5.16
N PHE A 59 4.38 -2.57 -5.87
CA PHE A 59 5.78 -2.27 -6.13
C PHE A 59 6.12 -0.93 -5.51
N GLU A 60 7.11 -0.92 -4.65
CA GLU A 60 7.67 0.25 -4.00
C GLU A 60 8.94 0.65 -4.76
N VAL A 61 8.92 1.84 -5.37
CA VAL A 61 10.04 2.40 -6.10
C VAL A 61 10.56 3.59 -5.32
N GLU A 62 11.77 3.49 -4.81
CA GLU A 62 12.45 4.55 -4.08
C GLU A 62 13.38 5.34 -4.98
N SER A 63 13.79 6.52 -4.52
CA SER A 63 14.86 7.27 -5.17
C SER A 63 16.20 6.55 -5.02
N GLU A 64 17.13 6.76 -5.94
CA GLU A 64 18.48 6.18 -5.88
C GLU A 64 19.23 6.64 -4.61
N ASP A 65 19.11 7.92 -4.26
CA ASP A 65 19.65 8.48 -3.02
C ASP A 65 18.50 8.68 -2.01
N VAL A 66 18.43 7.89 -0.96
CA VAL A 66 17.40 7.96 0.07
C VAL A 66 17.99 8.54 1.36
N PHE A 67 17.43 9.67 1.82
CA PHE A 67 17.83 10.31 3.09
C PHE A 67 16.99 9.82 4.28
N PHE A 68 15.81 9.32 4.02
CA PHE A 68 14.88 8.84 5.04
C PHE A 68 14.40 7.44 4.67
N ASP A 69 14.03 6.67 5.68
CA ASP A 69 13.26 5.44 5.53
C ASP A 69 11.85 5.69 6.09
N ALA A 70 10.85 5.04 5.53
CA ALA A 70 9.46 5.16 5.94
C ALA A 70 8.85 3.79 6.21
N ASN A 71 8.04 3.71 7.26
CA ASN A 71 7.27 2.52 7.56
C ASN A 71 5.84 2.89 7.97
N ILE A 72 4.87 2.37 7.22
CA ILE A 72 3.45 2.39 7.61
C ILE A 72 3.15 1.14 8.41
N ASP A 73 2.42 1.31 9.51
CA ASP A 73 1.93 0.24 10.36
C ASP A 73 0.43 0.42 10.60
N ILE A 74 -0.37 -0.53 10.12
CA ILE A 74 -1.80 -0.65 10.41
C ILE A 74 -1.95 -1.65 11.55
N PRO A 75 -2.37 -1.21 12.76
CA PRO A 75 -2.59 -2.13 13.88
C PRO A 75 -3.54 -3.27 13.48
N PRO A 76 -3.34 -4.50 13.97
CA PRO A 76 -4.13 -5.69 13.56
C PRO A 76 -5.65 -5.51 13.67
N VAL A 77 -6.12 -4.70 14.60
CA VAL A 77 -7.56 -4.38 14.77
C VAL A 77 -8.14 -3.57 13.60
N TYR A 78 -7.30 -2.95 12.78
CA TYR A 78 -7.70 -2.15 11.63
C TYR A 78 -7.33 -2.78 10.27
N THR A 79 -6.72 -3.97 10.26
CA THR A 79 -6.44 -4.67 8.99
C THR A 79 -7.72 -5.13 8.28
N GLU A 80 -8.82 -5.20 9.02
CA GLU A 80 -10.17 -5.43 8.50
C GLU A 80 -11.13 -4.42 9.14
N ILE A 81 -11.76 -3.58 8.33
CA ILE A 81 -12.70 -2.56 8.78
C ILE A 81 -14.04 -2.69 8.04
N GLU A 82 -15.09 -2.11 8.59
CA GLU A 82 -16.40 -2.06 7.95
C GLU A 82 -16.56 -0.77 7.10
N GLN A 83 -17.41 -0.82 6.09
CA GLN A 83 -17.83 0.36 5.31
C GLN A 83 -18.32 1.48 6.25
N GLY A 84 -17.95 2.71 5.95
CA GLY A 84 -18.32 3.89 6.74
C GLY A 84 -17.54 4.06 8.05
N THR A 85 -16.50 3.28 8.29
CA THR A 85 -15.68 3.36 9.49
C THR A 85 -14.35 4.07 9.25
N LYS A 86 -13.53 4.14 10.29
CA LYS A 86 -12.20 4.77 10.25
C LYS A 86 -11.12 3.71 10.25
N LEU A 87 -10.09 3.94 9.44
CA LEU A 87 -8.80 3.26 9.52
C LEU A 87 -7.85 4.13 10.32
N ALA A 88 -7.28 3.61 11.40
CA ALA A 88 -6.16 4.25 12.09
C ALA A 88 -4.86 3.54 11.70
N TYR A 89 -3.82 4.32 11.47
CA TYR A 89 -2.50 3.85 11.09
C TYR A 89 -1.40 4.73 11.68
N GLN A 90 -0.19 4.21 11.74
CA GLN A 90 1.00 4.95 12.13
C GLN A 90 1.95 5.05 10.95
N ILE A 91 2.63 6.19 10.83
CA ILE A 91 3.83 6.30 10.03
C ILE A 91 5.03 6.55 10.92
N LYS A 92 6.12 5.84 10.66
CA LYS A 92 7.43 6.08 11.25
C LYS A 92 8.38 6.49 10.13
N ILE A 93 9.14 7.54 10.39
CA ILE A 93 10.13 8.07 9.45
C ILE A 93 11.47 8.11 10.19
N PHE A 94 12.50 7.55 9.58
CA PHE A 94 13.84 7.45 10.15
C PHE A 94 14.83 8.23 9.28
N ASP A 95 15.68 9.05 9.92
CA ASP A 95 16.81 9.67 9.26
C ASP A 95 17.94 8.66 9.08
N LEU A 96 18.26 8.30 7.84
CA LEU A 96 19.33 7.37 7.49
C LEU A 96 20.72 8.01 7.52
N THR A 97 20.81 9.33 7.54
CA THR A 97 22.09 10.05 7.52
C THR A 97 22.75 10.13 8.89
N SER A 98 21.98 9.93 9.96
CA SER A 98 22.45 10.05 11.36
C SER A 98 23.28 8.87 11.86
N GLY A 99 23.41 7.76 11.11
CA GLY A 99 24.00 6.50 11.56
C GLY A 99 25.43 6.20 11.11
N GLY A 100 25.99 6.97 10.19
CA GLY A 100 27.31 6.72 9.60
C GLY A 100 28.41 7.56 10.26
N GLY A 101 29.12 7.00 11.19
CA GLY A 101 30.15 7.50 12.11
C GLY A 101 31.20 8.56 11.69
N LEU A 102 30.99 9.35 10.65
CA LEU A 102 31.84 10.48 10.24
C LEU A 102 31.12 11.67 9.62
N GLN A 103 29.80 11.63 9.43
CA GLN A 103 29.00 12.80 9.05
C GLN A 103 28.02 13.14 10.17
N GLU A 104 28.02 14.40 10.58
CA GLU A 104 26.92 14.93 11.35
C GLU A 104 25.66 14.70 10.52
N GLY A 105 24.60 14.09 11.09
CA GLY A 105 23.31 13.91 10.43
C GLY A 105 22.80 15.24 9.86
N ILE A 106 21.89 15.20 8.91
CA ILE A 106 21.35 16.41 8.29
C ILE A 106 20.61 17.32 9.28
N GLY A 107 20.51 16.89 10.56
CA GLY A 107 19.80 17.61 11.62
C GLY A 107 18.29 17.53 11.43
N THR A 108 17.57 18.36 12.19
CA THR A 108 16.11 18.45 12.10
C THR A 108 15.65 18.94 10.73
N GLN A 109 14.89 18.13 10.02
CA GLN A 109 14.38 18.44 8.67
C GLN A 109 12.87 18.39 8.62
N THR A 110 12.29 19.15 7.71
CA THR A 110 10.86 19.06 7.36
C THR A 110 10.74 18.24 6.07
N VAL A 111 9.90 17.22 6.10
CA VAL A 111 9.58 16.35 4.97
C VAL A 111 8.11 16.50 4.59
N ASP A 112 7.80 16.37 3.32
CA ASP A 112 6.42 16.30 2.81
C ASP A 112 6.02 14.82 2.74
N VAL A 113 4.84 14.50 3.25
CA VAL A 113 4.30 13.15 3.24
C VAL A 113 2.97 13.13 2.48
N ASP A 114 2.94 12.38 1.40
CA ASP A 114 1.75 12.12 0.60
C ASP A 114 1.19 10.73 0.97
N TYR A 115 -0.01 10.68 1.54
CA TYR A 115 -0.73 9.42 1.79
C TYR A 115 -1.78 9.20 0.72
N ARG A 116 -1.95 7.93 0.32
CA ARG A 116 -3.00 7.52 -0.60
C ARG A 116 -3.63 6.21 -0.15
N VAL A 117 -4.92 6.09 -0.41
CA VAL A 117 -5.61 4.80 -0.38
C VAL A 117 -6.03 4.48 -1.80
N SER A 118 -5.63 3.31 -2.28
CA SER A 118 -5.94 2.83 -3.63
C SER A 118 -6.59 1.45 -3.56
N SER A 119 -7.47 1.17 -4.52
CA SER A 119 -7.94 -0.18 -4.81
C SER A 119 -6.85 -1.00 -5.54
N LEU A 120 -7.07 -2.31 -5.72
CA LEU A 120 -6.12 -3.18 -6.44
C LEU A 120 -6.13 -3.01 -7.96
N ASP A 121 -7.08 -2.28 -8.50
CA ASP A 121 -7.12 -1.86 -9.91
C ASP A 121 -6.51 -0.47 -10.14
N GLY A 122 -5.90 0.11 -9.09
CA GLY A 122 -5.13 1.36 -9.15
C GLY A 122 -5.97 2.62 -9.02
N GLU A 123 -7.27 2.53 -8.76
CA GLU A 123 -8.11 3.70 -8.49
C GLU A 123 -7.74 4.33 -7.13
N ILE A 124 -7.47 5.63 -7.12
CA ILE A 124 -7.17 6.39 -5.91
C ILE A 124 -8.47 6.87 -5.27
N LEU A 125 -8.78 6.37 -4.08
CA LEU A 125 -9.97 6.75 -3.33
C LEU A 125 -9.75 7.97 -2.45
N ILE A 126 -8.60 8.03 -1.80
CA ILE A 126 -8.29 9.07 -0.80
C ILE A 126 -6.85 9.52 -0.98
N THR A 127 -6.66 10.83 -0.87
CA THR A 127 -5.33 11.44 -0.81
C THR A 127 -5.28 12.41 0.36
N GLN A 128 -4.22 12.36 1.15
CA GLN A 128 -3.92 13.29 2.23
C GLN A 128 -2.46 13.73 2.13
N GLN A 129 -2.17 14.95 2.58
CA GLN A 129 -0.81 15.49 2.59
C GLN A 129 -0.55 16.15 3.93
N GLU A 130 0.65 15.98 4.45
CA GLU A 130 1.11 16.69 5.63
C GLU A 130 2.61 16.95 5.59
N GLN A 131 3.06 17.89 6.41
CA GLN A 131 4.48 18.15 6.65
C GLN A 131 4.85 17.64 8.04
N LEU A 132 5.91 16.86 8.10
CA LEU A 132 6.43 16.33 9.36
C LEU A 132 7.85 16.82 9.61
N VAL A 133 8.14 17.07 10.87
CA VAL A 133 9.48 17.40 11.34
C VAL A 133 10.15 16.12 11.81
N VAL A 134 11.29 15.80 11.21
CA VAL A 134 12.10 14.62 11.52
C VAL A 134 13.47 15.09 12.03
N ASP A 135 13.85 14.66 13.22
CA ASP A 135 15.20 14.80 13.76
C ASP A 135 15.98 13.51 13.49
N LYS A 136 15.88 12.52 14.35
CA LYS A 136 16.43 11.17 14.10
C LYS A 136 15.33 10.23 13.62
N GLN A 137 14.16 10.40 14.18
CA GLN A 137 12.94 9.71 13.81
C GLN A 137 11.73 10.59 14.12
N SER A 138 10.65 10.35 13.40
CA SER A 138 9.32 10.88 13.70
C SER A 138 8.31 9.74 13.65
N GLN A 139 7.28 9.81 14.49
CA GLN A 139 6.18 8.86 14.49
C GLN A 139 4.88 9.64 14.68
N VAL A 140 3.95 9.43 13.76
CA VAL A 140 2.62 10.08 13.79
C VAL A 140 1.54 9.03 13.62
N THR A 141 0.44 9.18 14.35
CA THR A 141 -0.76 8.37 14.19
C THR A 141 -1.81 9.19 13.46
N ASN A 142 -2.27 8.67 12.35
CA ASN A 142 -3.26 9.29 11.48
C ASN A 142 -4.52 8.44 11.37
N THR A 143 -5.59 9.05 10.87
CA THR A 143 -6.85 8.37 10.59
C THR A 143 -7.40 8.80 9.24
N VAL A 144 -8.00 7.85 8.54
CA VAL A 144 -8.78 8.10 7.35
C VAL A 144 -10.19 7.56 7.54
N THR A 145 -11.20 8.29 7.07
CA THR A 145 -12.61 7.90 7.17
C THR A 145 -13.12 7.50 5.79
N PHE A 146 -13.74 6.34 5.71
CA PHE A 146 -14.31 5.84 4.46
C PHE A 146 -15.80 6.17 4.34
N PRO A 147 -16.30 6.42 3.12
CA PRO A 147 -17.72 6.52 2.86
C PRO A 147 -18.47 5.22 3.21
N ALA A 148 -19.78 5.35 3.49
CA ALA A 148 -20.61 4.17 3.79
C ALA A 148 -20.88 3.28 2.57
N ASP A 149 -20.69 3.82 1.38
CA ASP A 149 -20.88 3.19 0.08
C ASP A 149 -19.59 2.79 -0.62
N VAL A 150 -18.43 2.88 0.07
CA VAL A 150 -17.16 2.40 -0.48
C VAL A 150 -17.28 0.91 -0.85
N GLU A 151 -16.71 0.50 -1.96
CA GLU A 151 -16.74 -0.91 -2.37
C GLU A 151 -16.03 -1.81 -1.36
N VAL A 152 -16.57 -3.02 -1.18
CA VAL A 152 -15.97 -4.06 -0.35
C VAL A 152 -14.79 -4.68 -1.10
N GLY A 153 -13.63 -4.79 -0.44
CA GLY A 153 -12.45 -5.32 -1.11
C GLY A 153 -11.15 -5.10 -0.36
N THR A 154 -10.05 -5.42 -1.02
CA THR A 154 -8.69 -5.17 -0.54
C THR A 154 -8.21 -3.83 -1.08
N TYR A 155 -7.61 -3.06 -0.18
CA TYR A 155 -7.08 -1.74 -0.46
C TYR A 155 -5.62 -1.63 -0.01
N VAL A 156 -4.92 -0.67 -0.57
CA VAL A 156 -3.53 -0.36 -0.22
C VAL A 156 -3.50 1.04 0.36
N LEU A 157 -3.04 1.17 1.60
CA LEU A 157 -2.60 2.43 2.17
C LEU A 157 -1.12 2.60 1.84
N SER A 158 -0.76 3.75 1.30
CA SER A 158 0.60 4.08 0.90
C SER A 158 1.03 5.44 1.40
N ALA A 159 2.33 5.61 1.66
CA ALA A 159 2.95 6.90 1.94
C ALA A 159 4.20 7.09 1.09
N VAL A 160 4.36 8.31 0.60
CA VAL A 160 5.57 8.78 -0.09
C VAL A 160 6.12 9.94 0.72
N VAL A 161 7.29 9.75 1.32
CA VAL A 161 8.01 10.76 2.11
C VAL A 161 9.02 11.45 1.22
N LYS A 162 8.83 12.75 0.97
CA LYS A 162 9.64 13.54 0.05
C LYS A 162 10.54 14.53 0.79
N TYR A 163 11.79 14.55 0.39
CA TYR A 163 12.76 15.52 0.86
C TYR A 163 13.73 15.88 -0.26
N LYS A 164 13.75 17.14 -0.69
CA LYS A 164 14.52 17.58 -1.88
C LYS A 164 14.16 16.73 -3.11
N ASN A 165 15.15 16.03 -3.66
CA ASN A 165 15.00 15.16 -4.83
C ASN A 165 14.90 13.67 -4.42
N SER A 166 14.74 13.38 -3.13
CA SER A 166 14.67 12.02 -2.58
C SER A 166 13.26 11.70 -2.14
N ALA A 167 12.86 10.45 -2.34
CA ALA A 167 11.61 9.93 -1.83
C ALA A 167 11.80 8.53 -1.26
N ALA A 168 11.32 8.32 -0.03
CA ALA A 168 11.15 7.02 0.59
C ALA A 168 9.67 6.64 0.53
N VAL A 169 9.37 5.35 0.42
CA VAL A 169 8.01 4.86 0.25
C VAL A 169 7.70 3.73 1.21
N SER A 170 6.43 3.59 1.56
CA SER A 170 5.96 2.45 2.35
C SER A 170 4.49 2.19 2.06
N SER A 171 4.07 0.93 2.09
CA SER A 171 2.69 0.55 1.89
C SER A 171 2.26 -0.61 2.78
N GLN A 172 0.96 -0.70 3.01
CA GLN A 172 0.33 -1.83 3.69
C GLN A 172 -1.08 -2.07 3.19
N THR A 173 -1.47 -3.33 3.07
CA THR A 173 -2.83 -3.72 2.67
C THR A 173 -3.77 -3.80 3.87
N PHE A 174 -5.06 -3.54 3.62
CA PHE A 174 -6.15 -3.77 4.54
C PHE A 174 -7.42 -4.15 3.76
N GLN A 175 -8.45 -4.61 4.47
CA GLN A 175 -9.71 -5.01 3.86
C GLN A 175 -10.86 -4.14 4.35
N ILE A 176 -11.74 -3.75 3.44
CA ILE A 176 -13.04 -3.16 3.75
C ILE A 176 -14.09 -4.24 3.56
N LYS A 177 -14.85 -4.51 4.62
CA LYS A 177 -15.95 -5.48 4.64
C LYS A 177 -17.29 -4.76 4.62
N GLN A 178 -18.32 -5.48 4.21
CA GLN A 178 -19.67 -4.98 4.29
C GLN A 178 -20.03 -4.68 5.75
N LYS A 179 -20.70 -3.54 5.97
CA LYS A 179 -21.21 -3.19 7.29
C LYS A 179 -22.19 -4.25 7.76
N SER A 180 -21.94 -4.82 8.95
CA SER A 180 -22.84 -5.78 9.58
C SER A 180 -24.18 -5.10 9.87
N SER A 181 -25.27 -5.58 9.27
CA SER A 181 -26.60 -5.15 9.68
C SER A 181 -26.88 -5.70 11.07
N GLN A 182 -26.89 -4.82 12.07
CA GLN A 182 -27.40 -5.21 13.39
C GLN A 182 -28.87 -5.63 13.17
N GLN A 183 -29.16 -6.91 13.35
CA GLN A 183 -30.55 -7.36 13.52
C GLN A 183 -31.08 -6.67 14.79
N GLN A 184 -31.94 -5.70 14.57
CA GLN A 184 -32.75 -5.14 15.63
C GLN A 184 -33.68 -6.28 16.09
N THR A 185 -33.30 -6.94 17.19
CA THR A 185 -34.21 -7.85 17.89
C THR A 185 -35.27 -6.97 18.54
N ASP A 186 -36.37 -6.77 17.80
CA ASP A 186 -37.60 -6.26 18.42
C ASP A 186 -38.07 -7.30 19.45
N PHE A 187 -37.74 -7.06 20.70
CA PHE A 187 -38.41 -7.71 21.81
C PHE A 187 -39.82 -7.13 21.87
N PHE A 188 -40.78 -7.85 21.26
CA PHE A 188 -42.18 -7.64 21.56
C PHE A 188 -42.42 -8.27 22.94
N ASP A 189 -42.76 -7.43 23.94
CA ASP A 189 -43.45 -7.80 25.18
C ASP A 189 -44.90 -8.22 24.89
#